data_e4cba80efb1acf1debb3bbd4ce69d25b
#
_entry.id   e4cba80efb1acf1debb3bbd4ce69d25b
#
_cell.length_a   1.000
_cell.length_b   1.000
_cell.length_c   1.000
_cell.angle_alpha   90.00
_cell.angle_beta   90.00
_cell.angle_gamma   90.00
#
_symmetry.space_group_name_H-M   'P 1'
#
loop_
_entity.id
_entity.type
_entity.pdbx_description
1 polymer ?
#
loop_
_entity_poly.entity_id
_entity_poly.type
_entity_poly.pdbx_seq_one_letter_code
_entity_poly.pdbx_strand_id
1 'polypeptide(L)'
;MSIDKTALIIEGGGSRGVFSFGVIDTFIKNQFDPFNLYIGVSNGAVVLNWYLIKEKKNNLEKMLFSANKQYVNYLNFFKGKSIIDFEAIYRDGRTKFKPDPFKIEKNLESKELYL
;
A
#
# COMPACT_ATOMS: atom_id res chain seq x y z
N MET A 1 27.96 -6.81 19.59
CA MET A 1 27.59 -6.80 18.15
C MET A 1 26.26 -6.06 18.04
N SER A 2 26.21 -4.87 17.47
CA SER A 2 24.95 -4.20 17.19
C SER A 2 24.27 -4.91 16.03
N ILE A 3 23.06 -5.41 16.25
CA ILE A 3 22.24 -5.87 15.15
C ILE A 3 21.66 -4.59 14.52
N ASP A 4 22.18 -4.21 13.37
CA ASP A 4 21.64 -3.09 12.62
C ASP A 4 20.23 -3.45 12.16
N LYS A 5 19.22 -2.92 12.87
CA LYS A 5 17.82 -3.07 12.47
C LYS A 5 17.49 -2.00 11.42
N THR A 6 16.99 -2.45 10.29
CA THR A 6 16.57 -1.58 9.19
C THR A 6 15.05 -1.57 9.11
N ALA A 7 14.46 -0.39 8.99
CA ALA A 7 13.02 -0.22 8.87
C ALA A 7 12.62 0.32 7.49
N LEU A 8 11.52 -0.19 6.96
CA LEU A 8 10.81 0.41 5.83
C LEU A 8 9.59 1.15 6.36
N ILE A 9 9.59 2.46 6.22
CA ILE A 9 8.49 3.33 6.67
C ILE A 9 7.87 3.97 5.44
N ILE A 10 6.56 3.76 5.25
CA ILE A 10 5.81 4.35 4.13
C ILE A 10 4.74 5.27 4.70
N GLU A 11 4.90 6.56 4.43
CA GLU A 11 3.96 7.59 4.87
C GLU A 11 2.63 7.52 4.13
N GLY A 12 1.60 8.13 4.72
CA GLY A 12 0.33 8.39 4.06
C GLY A 12 0.45 9.48 3.01
N GLY A 13 -0.60 9.69 2.26
CA GLY A 13 -0.63 10.77 1.25
C GLY A 13 -1.63 10.57 0.13
N GLY A 14 -2.57 9.65 0.27
CA GLY A 14 -3.59 9.39 -0.74
C GLY A 14 -2.97 9.07 -2.10
N SER A 15 -3.38 9.79 -3.14
CA SER A 15 -2.88 9.59 -4.52
C SER A 15 -1.37 9.81 -4.69
N ARG A 16 -0.71 10.54 -3.79
CA ARG A 16 0.76 10.71 -3.80
C ARG A 16 1.50 9.40 -3.52
N GLY A 17 0.83 8.41 -2.97
CA GLY A 17 1.34 7.05 -2.79
C GLY A 17 1.78 6.37 -4.09
N VAL A 18 1.42 6.91 -5.25
CA VAL A 18 1.92 6.46 -6.56
C VAL A 18 3.45 6.44 -6.61
N PHE A 19 4.10 7.43 -6.02
CA PHE A 19 5.57 7.45 -5.92
C PHE A 19 6.09 6.27 -5.08
N SER A 20 5.50 6.06 -3.91
CA SER A 20 5.87 4.94 -3.03
C SER A 20 5.64 3.59 -3.72
N PHE A 21 4.56 3.44 -4.49
CA PHE A 21 4.33 2.26 -5.31
C PHE A 21 5.45 2.01 -6.31
N GLY A 22 5.96 3.05 -6.97
CA GLY A 22 7.07 2.93 -7.92
C GLY A 22 8.35 2.42 -7.25
N VAL A 23 8.67 2.93 -6.07
CA VAL A 23 9.80 2.48 -5.27
C VAL A 23 9.63 1.01 -4.87
N ILE A 24 8.47 0.67 -4.34
CA ILE A 24 8.15 -0.69 -3.88
C ILE A 24 8.15 -1.69 -5.05
N ASP A 25 7.61 -1.32 -6.20
CA ASP A 25 7.65 -2.14 -7.41
C ASP A 25 9.10 -2.48 -7.81
N THR A 26 9.99 -1.50 -7.70
CA THR A 26 11.42 -1.69 -7.95
C THR A 26 12.04 -2.65 -6.93
N PHE A 27 11.72 -2.52 -5.66
CA PHE A 27 12.19 -3.42 -4.61
C PHE A 27 11.73 -4.87 -4.86
N ILE A 28 10.46 -5.06 -5.21
CA ILE A 28 9.90 -6.39 -5.53
C ILE A 28 10.61 -7.01 -6.73
N LYS A 29 10.82 -6.23 -7.81
CA LYS A 29 11.49 -6.70 -9.02
C LYS A 29 12.93 -7.15 -8.77
N ASN A 30 13.62 -6.45 -7.89
CA ASN A 30 15.02 -6.73 -7.54
C ASN A 30 15.17 -7.63 -6.31
N GLN A 31 14.07 -8.15 -5.76
CA GLN A 31 14.06 -8.98 -4.54
C GLN A 31 14.80 -8.30 -3.36
N PHE A 32 14.68 -6.97 -3.29
CA PHE A 32 15.33 -6.15 -2.27
C PHE A 32 14.45 -6.06 -1.03
N ASP A 33 14.85 -6.73 0.04
CA ASP A 33 14.12 -6.75 1.31
C ASP A 33 15.08 -6.90 2.52
N PRO A 34 15.90 -5.88 2.80
CA PRO A 34 16.82 -5.91 3.94
C PRO A 34 16.17 -5.48 5.25
N PHE A 35 14.84 -5.32 5.29
CA PHE A 35 14.13 -4.72 6.41
C PHE A 35 13.75 -5.74 7.48
N ASN A 36 13.79 -5.32 8.74
CA ASN A 36 13.35 -6.08 9.92
C ASN A 36 12.03 -5.55 10.48
N LEU A 37 11.72 -4.30 10.17
CA LEU A 37 10.53 -3.59 10.65
C LEU A 37 9.83 -2.90 9.48
N TYR A 38 8.51 -3.00 9.44
CA TYR A 38 7.67 -2.35 8.46
C TYR A 38 6.64 -1.47 9.15
N ILE A 39 6.53 -0.22 8.71
CA ILE A 39 5.53 0.73 9.22
C ILE A 39 4.83 1.39 8.04
N GLY A 40 3.50 1.30 8.00
CA GLY A 40 2.69 1.92 6.96
C GLY A 40 1.57 2.76 7.54
N VAL A 41 1.38 3.98 7.06
CA VAL A 41 0.32 4.89 7.52
C VAL A 41 -0.63 5.21 6.38
N SER A 42 -1.95 5.03 6.60
CA SER A 42 -2.98 5.34 5.60
C SER A 42 -2.70 4.62 4.27
N ASN A 43 -2.60 5.34 3.15
CA ASN A 43 -2.24 4.73 1.87
C ASN A 43 -0.87 4.03 1.89
N GLY A 44 0.04 4.45 2.75
CA GLY A 44 1.31 3.77 2.98
C GLY A 44 1.12 2.33 3.51
N ALA A 45 0.08 2.09 4.32
CA ALA A 45 -0.29 0.74 4.76
C ALA A 45 -0.74 -0.14 3.58
N VAL A 46 -1.48 0.43 2.63
CA VAL A 46 -1.90 -0.28 1.41
C VAL A 46 -0.69 -0.67 0.56
N VAL A 47 0.21 0.28 0.32
CA VAL A 47 1.45 0.06 -0.44
C VAL A 47 2.31 -1.02 0.22
N LEU A 48 2.43 -0.96 1.54
CA LEU A 48 3.21 -1.92 2.31
C LEU A 48 2.63 -3.33 2.27
N ASN A 49 1.32 -3.47 2.33
CA ASN A 49 0.66 -4.75 2.13
C ASN A 49 1.00 -5.37 0.77
N TRP A 50 1.01 -4.59 -0.30
CA TRP A 50 1.41 -5.06 -1.62
C TRP A 50 2.88 -5.49 -1.67
N TYR A 51 3.75 -4.76 -1.00
CA TYR A 51 5.15 -5.14 -0.87
C TYR A 51 5.31 -6.51 -0.19
N LEU A 52 4.61 -6.73 0.91
CA LEU A 52 4.68 -7.96 1.68
C LEU A 52 4.06 -9.17 0.95
N ILE A 53 3.07 -8.95 0.09
CA ILE A 53 2.53 -10.01 -0.78
C ILE A 53 3.55 -10.42 -1.85
N LYS A 54 4.48 -9.54 -2.21
CA LYS A 54 5.55 -9.77 -3.20
C LYS A 54 5.04 -10.23 -4.58
N GLU A 55 3.85 -9.79 -4.95
CA GLU A 55 3.27 -10.11 -6.23
C GLU A 55 3.81 -9.19 -7.33
N LYS A 56 4.38 -9.78 -8.39
CA LYS A 56 5.00 -9.02 -9.50
C LYS A 56 4.01 -8.58 -10.57
N LYS A 57 2.79 -9.14 -10.57
CA LYS A 57 1.77 -8.85 -11.60
C LYS A 57 0.85 -7.71 -11.18
N ASN A 58 0.42 -6.93 -12.15
CA ASN A 58 -0.60 -5.88 -12.00
C ASN A 58 -0.23 -4.74 -11.03
N ASN A 59 1.04 -4.53 -10.73
CA ASN A 59 1.46 -3.48 -9.81
C ASN A 59 1.09 -2.08 -10.32
N LEU A 60 1.22 -1.82 -11.62
CA LEU A 60 0.79 -0.56 -12.22
C LEU A 60 -0.72 -0.35 -12.07
N GLU A 61 -1.52 -1.38 -12.29
CA GLU A 61 -2.97 -1.32 -12.14
C GLU A 61 -3.38 -1.03 -10.70
N LYS A 62 -2.73 -1.66 -9.73
CA LYS A 62 -2.93 -1.39 -8.30
C LYS A 62 -2.58 0.05 -7.95
N MET A 63 -1.46 0.54 -8.48
CA MET A 63 -1.01 1.90 -8.29
C MET A 63 -2.02 2.93 -8.81
N LEU A 64 -2.57 2.72 -10.01
CA LEU A 64 -3.51 3.64 -10.65
C LEU A 64 -4.93 3.52 -10.09
N PHE A 65 -5.26 2.43 -9.44
CA PHE A 65 -6.60 2.15 -8.95
C PHE A 65 -7.13 3.22 -7.99
N SER A 66 -6.36 3.57 -6.97
CA SER A 66 -6.77 4.57 -5.97
C SER A 66 -6.76 6.01 -6.50
N ALA A 67 -6.06 6.25 -7.61
CA ALA A 67 -6.02 7.54 -8.30
C ALA A 67 -7.15 7.71 -9.34
N ASN A 68 -8.05 6.73 -9.46
CA ASN A 68 -9.12 6.77 -10.45
C ASN A 68 -10.15 7.85 -10.11
N LYS A 69 -10.49 8.67 -11.10
CA LYS A 69 -11.48 9.76 -11.00
C LYS A 69 -12.86 9.30 -10.54
N GLN A 70 -13.22 8.04 -10.72
CA GLN A 70 -14.51 7.50 -10.27
C GLN A 70 -14.72 7.63 -8.75
N TYR A 71 -13.63 7.72 -7.97
CA TYR A 71 -13.69 7.89 -6.51
C TYR A 71 -13.68 9.36 -6.07
N VAL A 72 -13.70 10.29 -7.01
CA VAL A 72 -13.67 11.73 -6.74
C VAL A 72 -15.03 12.34 -7.03
N ASN A 73 -15.70 12.87 -6.00
CA ASN A 73 -16.98 13.53 -6.14
C ASN A 73 -16.90 14.96 -5.59
N TYR A 74 -16.69 15.92 -6.47
CA TYR A 74 -16.56 17.34 -6.12
C TYR A 74 -17.83 17.92 -5.51
N LEU A 75 -19.01 17.38 -5.84
CA LEU A 75 -20.29 17.84 -5.25
C LEU A 75 -20.38 17.55 -3.75
N ASN A 76 -19.64 16.60 -3.25
CA ASN A 76 -19.57 16.30 -1.84
C ASN A 76 -18.98 17.45 -1.03
N PHE A 77 -18.10 18.28 -1.62
CA PHE A 77 -17.53 19.45 -0.98
C PHE A 77 -18.65 20.41 -0.51
N PHE A 78 -19.65 20.68 -1.37
CA PHE A 78 -20.76 21.57 -1.04
C PHE A 78 -21.72 20.97 0.01
N LYS A 79 -21.63 19.66 0.25
CA LYS A 79 -22.42 18.93 1.25
C LYS A 79 -21.68 18.71 2.56
N GLY A 80 -20.48 19.29 2.73
CA GLY A 80 -19.63 19.07 3.90
C GLY A 80 -19.11 17.63 4.05
N LYS A 81 -19.05 16.86 2.94
CA LYS A 81 -18.56 15.48 2.90
C LYS A 81 -17.18 15.41 2.24
N SER A 82 -16.50 14.29 2.45
CA SER A 82 -15.23 14.02 1.78
C SER A 82 -15.41 14.03 0.24
N ILE A 83 -14.52 14.72 -0.45
CA ILE A 83 -14.45 14.73 -1.91
C ILE A 83 -14.02 13.35 -2.44
N ILE A 84 -13.22 12.64 -1.65
CA ILE A 84 -12.73 11.30 -2.01
C ILE A 84 -13.60 10.26 -1.30
N ASP A 85 -14.11 9.31 -2.05
CA ASP A 85 -14.87 8.16 -1.54
C ASP A 85 -13.90 7.04 -1.13
N PHE A 86 -13.35 7.17 0.08
CA PHE A 86 -12.44 6.18 0.65
C PHE A 86 -13.11 4.82 0.87
N GLU A 87 -14.39 4.82 1.21
CA GLU A 87 -15.14 3.58 1.45
C GLU A 87 -15.27 2.77 0.15
N ALA A 88 -15.60 3.45 -0.96
CA ALA A 88 -15.65 2.80 -2.27
C ALA A 88 -14.27 2.30 -2.72
N ILE A 89 -13.21 3.09 -2.53
CA ILE A 89 -11.84 2.67 -2.84
C ILE A 89 -11.49 1.39 -2.08
N TYR A 90 -11.78 1.35 -0.78
CA TYR A 90 -11.45 0.21 0.07
C TYR A 90 -12.24 -1.05 -0.29
N ARG A 91 -13.55 -0.90 -0.47
CA ARG A 91 -14.46 -2.00 -0.86
C ARG A 91 -14.05 -2.59 -2.22
N ASP A 92 -13.89 -1.74 -3.22
CA ASP A 92 -13.61 -2.16 -4.59
C ASP A 92 -12.18 -2.72 -4.70
N GLY A 93 -11.23 -2.13 -3.99
CA GLY A 93 -9.85 -2.63 -3.92
C GLY A 93 -9.77 -4.04 -3.33
N ARG A 94 -10.49 -4.31 -2.26
CA ARG A 94 -10.55 -5.66 -1.66
C ARG A 94 -11.18 -6.68 -2.60
N THR A 95 -12.21 -6.28 -3.33
CA THR A 95 -12.89 -7.16 -4.29
C THR A 95 -12.02 -7.44 -5.50
N LYS A 96 -11.38 -6.41 -6.05
CA LYS A 96 -10.58 -6.52 -7.27
C LYS A 96 -9.27 -7.25 -7.07
N PHE A 97 -8.52 -6.91 -6.02
CA PHE A 97 -7.16 -7.40 -5.82
C PHE A 97 -7.05 -8.56 -4.84
N LYS A 98 -8.09 -8.82 -4.05
CA LYS A 98 -8.17 -9.95 -3.12
C LYS A 98 -6.87 -10.18 -2.35
N PRO A 99 -6.44 -9.23 -1.51
CA PRO A 99 -5.20 -9.37 -0.76
C PRO A 99 -5.19 -10.67 0.05
N ASP A 100 -4.08 -11.40 0.00
CA ASP A 100 -3.92 -12.67 0.67
C ASP A 100 -3.16 -12.50 2.00
N PRO A 101 -3.84 -12.53 3.14
CA PRO A 101 -3.21 -12.34 4.45
C PRO A 101 -2.19 -13.44 4.78
N PHE A 102 -2.37 -14.66 4.28
CA PHE A 102 -1.43 -15.75 4.51
C PHE A 102 -0.09 -15.50 3.84
N LYS A 103 -0.07 -14.86 2.65
CA LYS A 103 1.18 -14.45 2.00
C LYS A 103 1.92 -13.39 2.80
N ILE A 104 1.18 -12.43 3.39
CA ILE A 104 1.76 -11.39 4.25
C ILE A 104 2.41 -12.04 5.46
N GLU A 105 1.68 -12.88 6.17
CA GLU A 105 2.17 -13.57 7.37
C GLU A 105 3.42 -14.41 7.06
N LYS A 106 3.37 -15.19 5.98
CA LYS A 106 4.51 -16.00 5.52
C LYS A 106 5.74 -15.16 5.21
N ASN A 107 5.56 -14.01 4.53
CA ASN A 107 6.67 -13.16 4.11
C ASN A 107 7.22 -12.29 5.26
N LEU A 108 6.43 -12.08 6.31
CA LEU A 108 6.90 -11.40 7.51
C LEU A 108 7.90 -12.25 8.29
N GLU A 109 7.66 -13.57 8.37
CA GLU A 109 8.46 -14.48 9.19
C GLU A 109 8.56 -13.99 10.64
N SER A 110 9.78 -13.57 11.09
CA SER A 110 10.02 -12.99 12.41
C SER A 110 10.11 -11.47 12.44
N LYS A 111 9.71 -10.81 11.34
CA LYS A 111 9.76 -9.35 11.20
C LYS A 111 8.52 -8.69 11.81
N GLU A 112 8.64 -7.42 12.17
CA GLU A 112 7.57 -6.65 12.80
C GLU A 112 6.80 -5.82 11.76
N LEU A 113 5.48 -5.73 11.91
CA LEU A 113 4.60 -4.94 11.04
C LEU A 113 3.65 -4.07 11.87
N TYR A 114 3.59 -2.78 11.54
CA TYR A 114 2.66 -1.80 12.10
C TYR A 114 1.93 -1.07 10.96
N LEU A 115 0.60 -1.09 10.98
CA LEU A 115 -0.28 -0.49 9.96
C LEU A 115 -1.26 0.50 10.57
#